data_b341f88eac579cce34ab68964fda0384
#
_entry.id   b341f88eac579cce34ab68964fda0384
#
_cell.length_a   1.000
_cell.length_b   1.000
_cell.length_c   1.000
_cell.angle_alpha   90.00
_cell.angle_beta   90.00
_cell.angle_gamma   90.00
#
_symmetry.space_group_name_H-M   'P 1'
#
loop_
_entity.id
_entity.type
_entity.pdbx_description
1 polymer ?
#
loop_
_entity_poly.entity_id
_entity_poly.type
_entity_poly.pdbx_seq_one_letter_code
_entity_poly.pdbx_strand_id
1 'polypeptide(L)'
;MVAHDPLWTRASWSRPAVIAEETDEVLMRRIAEGDEHAFRRLADRQLDRMLQLARKLLGSAAAAEDVAQEALLRIWLNAGSWRPEKSRLTTWIYTIVYRLCIDRLRTQRLQPLDEAVELVDPAPGAFDTLALVEERRRLAAALAQLQPRQRAAVTLFYYEELSGPDAAAVLGLSLRAFWSLLHRARQSIQQQISSDTPSLAKANA
;
A
#
# COMPACT_ATOMS: atom_id res chain seq x y z
N MET A 1 -37.86 -35.64 53.09
CA MET A 1 -37.30 -34.29 52.77
C MET A 1 -36.17 -34.55 51.79
N VAL A 2 -36.51 -34.52 50.47
CA VAL A 2 -35.63 -34.89 49.35
C VAL A 2 -35.14 -33.59 48.75
N ALA A 3 -33.84 -33.35 48.83
CA ALA A 3 -33.21 -32.17 48.25
C ALA A 3 -33.12 -32.32 46.70
N HIS A 4 -33.82 -31.45 45.97
CA HIS A 4 -33.67 -31.32 44.54
C HIS A 4 -32.39 -30.52 44.23
N ASP A 5 -31.40 -31.20 43.71
CA ASP A 5 -30.26 -30.59 43.04
C ASP A 5 -30.70 -30.04 41.66
N PRO A 6 -30.52 -28.74 41.39
CA PRO A 6 -30.87 -28.22 40.08
C PRO A 6 -29.80 -28.57 39.02
N LEU A 7 -30.21 -29.33 38.01
CA LEU A 7 -29.41 -29.87 36.89
C LEU A 7 -28.81 -28.80 35.93
N TRP A 8 -28.74 -27.54 36.29
CA TRP A 8 -28.21 -26.47 35.40
C TRP A 8 -26.86 -25.87 35.84
N THR A 9 -26.25 -26.40 36.90
CA THR A 9 -24.90 -26.01 37.31
C THR A 9 -23.84 -26.88 36.64
N ARG A 10 -23.53 -26.64 35.41
CA ARG A 10 -22.27 -26.83 34.66
C ARG A 10 -22.50 -27.03 33.17
N ALA A 11 -23.21 -26.12 32.53
CA ALA A 11 -22.90 -25.87 31.15
C ALA A 11 -21.56 -25.09 31.13
N SER A 12 -20.47 -25.82 30.96
CA SER A 12 -19.19 -25.23 30.58
C SER A 12 -19.38 -24.63 29.20
N TRP A 13 -19.76 -23.37 29.15
CA TRP A 13 -19.62 -22.57 27.95
C TRP A 13 -18.13 -22.46 27.71
N SER A 14 -17.60 -23.42 26.98
CA SER A 14 -16.30 -23.27 26.33
C SER A 14 -16.42 -21.99 25.53
N ARG A 15 -15.78 -20.92 26.02
CA ARG A 15 -15.56 -19.70 25.24
C ARG A 15 -15.06 -20.20 23.87
N PRO A 16 -15.66 -19.77 22.75
CA PRO A 16 -15.08 -20.12 21.46
C PRO A 16 -13.62 -19.75 21.56
N ALA A 17 -12.76 -20.72 21.29
CA ALA A 17 -11.33 -20.48 21.26
C ALA A 17 -11.14 -19.24 20.41
N VAL A 18 -10.58 -18.18 20.99
CA VAL A 18 -10.10 -17.04 20.21
C VAL A 18 -9.20 -17.70 19.18
N ILE A 19 -9.67 -17.80 17.94
CA ILE A 19 -8.90 -18.36 16.84
C ILE A 19 -7.67 -17.47 16.80
N ALA A 20 -6.56 -17.94 17.34
CA ALA A 20 -5.31 -17.21 17.32
C ALA A 20 -5.09 -16.84 15.85
N GLU A 21 -5.00 -15.54 15.55
CA GLU A 21 -4.80 -15.10 14.18
C GLU A 21 -3.55 -15.80 13.65
N GLU A 22 -3.73 -16.65 12.65
CA GLU A 22 -2.59 -17.32 12.04
C GLU A 22 -1.59 -16.30 11.55
N THR A 23 -0.32 -16.49 11.90
CA THR A 23 0.74 -15.60 11.46
C THR A 23 0.92 -15.68 9.94
N ASP A 24 1.51 -14.65 9.37
CA ASP A 24 1.79 -14.60 7.94
C ASP A 24 2.69 -15.76 7.49
N GLU A 25 3.62 -16.21 8.37
CA GLU A 25 4.50 -17.36 8.09
C GLU A 25 3.70 -18.66 7.97
N VAL A 26 2.71 -18.85 8.83
CA VAL A 26 1.82 -20.03 8.78
C VAL A 26 0.99 -20.00 7.51
N LEU A 27 0.38 -18.85 7.19
CA LEU A 27 -0.41 -18.70 5.96
C LEU A 27 0.45 -18.98 4.72
N MET A 28 1.63 -18.37 4.62
CA MET A 28 2.52 -18.54 3.47
C MET A 28 2.98 -19.98 3.28
N ARG A 29 3.24 -20.72 4.36
CA ARG A 29 3.59 -22.13 4.28
C ARG A 29 2.43 -22.96 3.72
N ARG A 30 1.21 -22.76 4.23
CA ARG A 30 0.00 -23.44 3.75
C ARG A 30 -0.30 -23.08 2.28
N ILE A 31 -0.10 -21.83 1.89
CA ILE A 31 -0.26 -21.42 0.49
C ILE A 31 0.75 -22.15 -0.40
N ALA A 32 1.99 -22.31 0.03
CA ALA A 32 3.00 -23.06 -0.69
C ALA A 32 2.64 -24.56 -0.87
N GLU A 33 1.78 -25.10 0.02
CA GLU A 33 1.22 -26.45 -0.04
C GLU A 33 -0.08 -26.52 -0.86
N GLY A 34 -0.53 -25.37 -1.43
CA GLY A 34 -1.73 -25.31 -2.27
C GLY A 34 -3.05 -25.04 -1.50
N ASP A 35 -2.98 -24.53 -0.26
CA ASP A 35 -4.16 -24.24 0.53
C ASP A 35 -4.84 -22.93 0.10
N GLU A 36 -5.95 -23.04 -0.61
CA GLU A 36 -6.75 -21.90 -1.06
C GLU A 36 -7.38 -21.09 0.08
N HIS A 37 -7.71 -21.72 1.21
CA HIS A 37 -8.30 -20.99 2.33
C HIS A 37 -7.26 -20.08 3.00
N ALA A 38 -6.03 -20.56 3.16
CA ALA A 38 -4.94 -19.75 3.63
C ALA A 38 -4.66 -18.56 2.68
N PHE A 39 -4.74 -18.81 1.37
CA PHE A 39 -4.57 -17.75 0.37
C PHE A 39 -5.67 -16.69 0.44
N ARG A 40 -6.95 -17.07 0.54
CA ARG A 40 -8.04 -16.10 0.70
C ARG A 40 -7.85 -15.24 1.93
N ARG A 41 -7.48 -15.82 3.06
CA ARG A 41 -7.20 -15.06 4.30
C ARG A 41 -6.04 -14.07 4.14
N LEU A 42 -4.98 -14.46 3.44
CA LEU A 42 -3.86 -13.56 3.14
C LEU A 42 -4.31 -12.45 2.19
N ALA A 43 -5.05 -12.79 1.14
CA ALA A 43 -5.60 -11.83 0.19
C ALA A 43 -6.48 -10.78 0.90
N ASP A 44 -7.40 -11.20 1.77
CA ASP A 44 -8.27 -10.30 2.54
C ASP A 44 -7.45 -9.32 3.41
N ARG A 45 -6.32 -9.75 3.95
CA ARG A 45 -5.44 -8.90 4.76
C ARG A 45 -4.61 -7.89 3.94
N GLN A 46 -4.24 -8.25 2.71
CA GLN A 46 -3.23 -7.52 1.95
C GLN A 46 -3.80 -6.74 0.76
N LEU A 47 -4.98 -7.12 0.25
CA LEU A 47 -5.54 -6.57 -0.99
C LEU A 47 -5.68 -5.05 -0.95
N ASP A 48 -6.27 -4.49 0.11
CA ASP A 48 -6.48 -3.04 0.23
C ASP A 48 -5.16 -2.27 0.20
N ARG A 49 -4.13 -2.77 0.88
CA ARG A 49 -2.80 -2.16 0.89
C ARG A 49 -2.14 -2.23 -0.48
N MET A 50 -2.27 -3.37 -1.16
CA MET A 50 -1.75 -3.55 -2.52
C MET A 50 -2.43 -2.59 -3.50
N LEU A 51 -3.75 -2.47 -3.43
CA LEU A 51 -4.53 -1.53 -4.24
C LEU A 51 -4.14 -0.08 -3.97
N GLN A 52 -4.02 0.31 -2.70
CA GLN A 52 -3.62 1.67 -2.33
C GLN A 52 -2.22 2.03 -2.86
N LEU A 53 -1.25 1.13 -2.69
CA LEU A 53 0.10 1.32 -3.23
C LEU A 53 0.05 1.47 -4.76
N ALA A 54 -0.62 0.56 -5.46
CA ALA A 54 -0.72 0.58 -6.91
C ALA A 54 -1.44 1.85 -7.42
N ARG A 55 -2.55 2.27 -6.80
CA ARG A 55 -3.27 3.51 -7.14
C ARG A 55 -2.37 4.75 -7.00
N LYS A 56 -1.63 4.87 -5.90
CA LYS A 56 -0.71 6.00 -5.70
C LYS A 56 0.42 6.03 -6.73
N LEU A 57 0.87 4.86 -7.21
CA LEU A 57 1.95 4.78 -8.20
C LEU A 57 1.46 5.01 -9.63
N LEU A 58 0.29 4.46 -9.99
CA LEU A 58 -0.23 4.47 -11.37
C LEU A 58 -1.17 5.63 -11.65
N GLY A 59 -1.88 6.14 -10.64
CA GLY A 59 -2.89 7.19 -10.81
C GLY A 59 -4.18 6.72 -11.51
N SER A 60 -4.36 5.42 -11.72
CA SER A 60 -5.53 4.82 -12.37
C SER A 60 -6.06 3.68 -11.50
N ALA A 61 -7.36 3.70 -11.17
CA ALA A 61 -8.01 2.66 -10.39
C ALA A 61 -8.02 1.32 -11.13
N ALA A 62 -8.40 1.32 -12.40
CA ALA A 62 -8.44 0.11 -13.23
C ALA A 62 -7.05 -0.53 -13.36
N ALA A 63 -6.01 0.27 -13.65
CA ALA A 63 -4.64 -0.23 -13.73
C ALA A 63 -4.13 -0.77 -12.38
N ALA A 64 -4.58 -0.20 -11.25
CA ALA A 64 -4.23 -0.69 -9.92
C ALA A 64 -4.90 -2.02 -9.60
N GLU A 65 -6.15 -2.22 -10.03
CA GLU A 65 -6.87 -3.49 -9.87
C GLU A 65 -6.20 -4.61 -10.66
N ASP A 66 -5.82 -4.35 -11.92
CA ASP A 66 -5.07 -5.31 -12.73
C ASP A 66 -3.74 -5.71 -12.06
N VAL A 67 -3.00 -4.72 -11.54
CA VAL A 67 -1.74 -4.97 -10.83
C VAL A 67 -1.97 -5.77 -9.54
N ALA A 68 -3.03 -5.49 -8.79
CA ALA A 68 -3.34 -6.23 -7.57
C ALA A 68 -3.70 -7.69 -7.87
N GLN A 69 -4.48 -7.95 -8.92
CA GLN A 69 -4.82 -9.31 -9.37
C GLN A 69 -3.56 -10.08 -9.80
N GLU A 70 -2.73 -9.47 -10.63
CA GLU A 70 -1.45 -10.08 -11.07
C GLU A 70 -0.50 -10.33 -9.89
N ALA A 71 -0.46 -9.42 -8.92
CA ALA A 71 0.34 -9.59 -7.71
C ALA A 71 -0.15 -10.75 -6.86
N LEU A 72 -1.48 -10.91 -6.67
CA LEU A 72 -2.07 -12.06 -5.98
C LEU A 72 -1.70 -13.37 -6.67
N LEU A 73 -1.78 -13.42 -8.00
CA LEU A 73 -1.36 -14.60 -8.77
C LEU A 73 0.12 -14.92 -8.54
N ARG A 74 0.99 -13.91 -8.56
CA ARG A 74 2.42 -14.10 -8.28
C ARG A 74 2.69 -14.55 -6.85
N ILE A 75 1.95 -14.06 -5.87
CA ILE A 75 2.02 -14.51 -4.48
C ILE A 75 1.66 -16.00 -4.39
N TRP A 76 0.57 -16.41 -5.01
CA TRP A 76 0.15 -17.81 -5.06
C TRP A 76 1.23 -18.71 -5.67
N LEU A 77 1.72 -18.36 -6.85
CA LEU A 77 2.69 -19.17 -7.58
C LEU A 77 4.08 -19.22 -6.91
N ASN A 78 4.42 -18.20 -6.14
CA ASN A 78 5.77 -18.05 -5.57
C ASN A 78 5.79 -18.09 -4.02
N ALA A 79 4.70 -18.51 -3.37
CA ALA A 79 4.61 -18.54 -1.91
C ALA A 79 5.79 -19.29 -1.26
N GLY A 80 6.19 -20.43 -1.83
CA GLY A 80 7.32 -21.23 -1.36
C GLY A 80 8.71 -20.57 -1.53
N SER A 81 8.80 -19.44 -2.25
CA SER A 81 10.06 -18.70 -2.43
C SER A 81 10.31 -17.65 -1.35
N TRP A 82 9.26 -17.22 -0.65
CA TRP A 82 9.40 -16.25 0.43
C TRP A 82 10.15 -16.86 1.63
N ARG A 83 10.99 -16.06 2.25
CA ARG A 83 11.81 -16.44 3.42
C ARG A 83 11.68 -15.37 4.50
N PRO A 84 11.08 -15.67 5.68
CA PRO A 84 10.88 -14.70 6.76
C PRO A 84 12.18 -14.11 7.29
N GLU A 85 13.29 -14.88 7.25
CA GLU A 85 14.62 -14.44 7.69
C GLU A 85 15.25 -13.40 6.74
N LYS A 86 14.77 -13.29 5.50
CA LYS A 86 15.29 -12.35 4.51
C LYS A 86 14.51 -11.04 4.45
N SER A 87 13.20 -11.11 4.64
CA SER A 87 12.34 -9.92 4.57
C SER A 87 10.99 -10.16 5.22
N ARG A 88 10.40 -9.10 5.74
CA ARG A 88 8.99 -9.10 6.17
C ARG A 88 8.09 -9.41 4.97
N LEU A 89 6.96 -10.09 5.20
CA LEU A 89 6.02 -10.44 4.12
C LEU A 89 5.53 -9.19 3.38
N THR A 90 5.22 -8.12 4.11
CA THR A 90 4.79 -6.85 3.52
C THR A 90 5.83 -6.29 2.54
N THR A 91 7.12 -6.30 2.92
CA THR A 91 8.22 -5.86 2.05
C THR A 91 8.32 -6.70 0.77
N TRP A 92 8.14 -8.02 0.90
CA TRP A 92 8.16 -8.94 -0.24
C TRP A 92 6.97 -8.70 -1.18
N ILE A 93 5.75 -8.58 -0.64
CA ILE A 93 4.54 -8.27 -1.41
C ILE A 93 4.69 -6.92 -2.13
N TYR A 94 5.15 -5.88 -1.42
CA TYR A 94 5.33 -4.54 -2.02
C TYR A 94 6.40 -4.53 -3.11
N THR A 95 7.41 -5.40 -3.01
CA THR A 95 8.39 -5.58 -4.10
C THR A 95 7.71 -6.12 -5.36
N ILE A 96 6.77 -7.06 -5.23
CA ILE A 96 5.99 -7.60 -6.36
C ILE A 96 5.13 -6.50 -6.97
N VAL A 97 4.32 -5.81 -6.15
CA VAL A 97 3.43 -4.73 -6.60
C VAL A 97 4.22 -3.59 -7.28
N TYR A 98 5.31 -3.14 -6.66
CA TYR A 98 6.15 -2.09 -7.21
C TYR A 98 6.71 -2.45 -8.58
N ARG A 99 7.26 -3.65 -8.75
CA ARG A 99 7.79 -4.12 -10.03
C ARG A 99 6.72 -4.13 -11.12
N LEU A 100 5.53 -4.64 -10.81
CA LEU A 100 4.39 -4.63 -11.73
C LEU A 100 3.98 -3.20 -12.13
N CYS A 101 3.93 -2.28 -11.17
CA CYS A 101 3.64 -0.87 -11.47
C CYS A 101 4.69 -0.24 -12.39
N ILE A 102 5.97 -0.48 -12.12
CA ILE A 102 7.06 0.07 -12.97
C ILE A 102 7.02 -0.52 -14.38
N ASP A 103 6.78 -1.82 -14.51
CA ASP A 103 6.65 -2.48 -15.83
C ASP A 103 5.46 -1.90 -16.61
N ARG A 104 4.32 -1.68 -15.96
CA ARG A 104 3.14 -1.04 -16.58
C ARG A 104 3.43 0.38 -17.04
N LEU A 105 4.04 1.21 -16.18
CA LEU A 105 4.43 2.58 -16.53
C LEU A 105 5.44 2.62 -17.69
N ARG A 106 6.34 1.65 -17.77
CA ARG A 106 7.29 1.53 -18.88
C ARG A 106 6.57 1.20 -20.18
N THR A 107 5.61 0.27 -20.15
CA THR A 107 4.82 -0.12 -21.34
C THR A 107 3.94 1.03 -21.81
N GLN A 108 3.30 1.75 -20.89
CA GLN A 108 2.48 2.93 -21.22
C GLN A 108 3.28 4.04 -21.90
N ARG A 109 4.53 4.27 -21.50
CA ARG A 109 5.40 5.28 -22.16
C ARG A 109 5.76 4.92 -23.61
N LEU A 110 5.67 3.67 -23.98
CA LEU A 110 5.96 3.18 -25.33
C LEU A 110 4.73 3.21 -26.26
N GLN A 111 3.54 3.36 -25.70
CA GLN A 111 2.28 3.50 -26.41
C GLN A 111 1.82 4.96 -26.32
N PRO A 112 1.49 5.64 -27.46
CA PRO A 112 0.85 6.96 -27.38
C PRO A 112 -0.48 6.81 -26.63
N LEU A 113 -0.66 7.52 -25.54
CA LEU A 113 -1.83 7.37 -24.68
C LEU A 113 -2.75 8.59 -24.76
N ASP A 114 -4.02 8.29 -25.04
CA ASP A 114 -5.17 9.16 -24.88
C ASP A 114 -5.81 9.11 -23.48
N GLU A 115 -5.18 8.44 -22.51
CA GLU A 115 -5.75 8.36 -21.16
C GLU A 115 -5.08 9.36 -20.22
N ALA A 116 -5.82 10.40 -19.87
CA ALA A 116 -5.50 11.30 -18.78
C ALA A 116 -5.37 10.50 -17.48
N VAL A 117 -4.27 10.68 -16.78
CA VAL A 117 -4.07 10.15 -15.43
C VAL A 117 -5.15 10.76 -14.53
N GLU A 118 -6.16 9.97 -14.21
CA GLU A 118 -7.19 10.37 -13.25
C GLU A 118 -6.55 10.41 -11.87
N LEU A 119 -6.34 11.62 -11.36
CA LEU A 119 -5.87 11.82 -9.98
C LEU A 119 -6.96 11.28 -9.06
N VAL A 120 -6.72 10.13 -8.45
CA VAL A 120 -7.61 9.60 -7.41
C VAL A 120 -7.47 10.50 -6.19
N ASP A 121 -8.38 11.47 -6.11
CA ASP A 121 -8.54 12.32 -4.93
C ASP A 121 -9.06 11.43 -3.79
N PRO A 122 -8.41 11.36 -2.63
CA PRO A 122 -8.99 10.69 -1.48
C PRO A 122 -10.32 11.37 -1.15
N ALA A 123 -11.41 10.60 -1.13
CA ALA A 123 -12.73 11.12 -0.84
C ALA A 123 -12.71 12.03 0.41
N PRO A 124 -13.29 13.24 0.36
CA PRO A 124 -13.30 14.15 1.49
C PRO A 124 -13.93 13.48 2.70
N GLY A 125 -13.26 13.52 3.84
CA GLY A 125 -13.87 13.09 5.11
C GLY A 125 -15.04 14.02 5.47
N ALA A 126 -16.07 13.50 6.12
CA ALA A 126 -17.29 14.24 6.48
C ALA A 126 -17.04 15.52 7.32
N PHE A 127 -15.83 15.73 7.82
CA PHE A 127 -15.43 16.89 8.64
C PHE A 127 -14.28 17.71 8.02
N ASP A 128 -13.93 17.46 6.74
CA ASP A 128 -12.85 18.19 6.10
C ASP A 128 -13.28 19.63 5.78
N THR A 129 -12.49 20.59 6.24
CA THR A 129 -12.67 21.99 5.84
C THR A 129 -12.25 22.17 4.38
N LEU A 130 -12.83 23.14 3.67
CA LEU A 130 -12.52 23.43 2.28
C LEU A 130 -10.99 23.67 2.08
N ALA A 131 -10.35 24.31 3.05
CA ALA A 131 -8.90 24.54 3.04
C ALA A 131 -8.10 23.22 3.09
N LEU A 132 -8.52 22.26 3.89
CA LEU A 132 -7.85 20.97 4.00
C LEU A 132 -8.00 20.12 2.74
N VAL A 133 -9.17 20.18 2.09
CA VAL A 133 -9.42 19.52 0.80
C VAL A 133 -8.50 20.11 -0.27
N GLU A 134 -8.38 21.42 -0.34
CA GLU A 134 -7.53 22.10 -1.32
C GLU A 134 -6.03 21.79 -1.08
N GLU A 135 -5.58 21.74 0.17
CA GLU A 135 -4.20 21.37 0.50
C GLU A 135 -3.89 19.92 0.10
N ARG A 136 -4.80 18.98 0.36
CA ARG A 136 -4.69 17.58 -0.10
C ARG A 136 -4.61 17.49 -1.61
N ARG A 137 -5.44 18.24 -2.32
CA ARG A 137 -5.45 18.27 -3.78
C ARG A 137 -4.12 18.77 -4.35
N ARG A 138 -3.56 19.85 -3.79
CA ARG A 138 -2.24 20.35 -4.17
C ARG A 138 -1.14 19.33 -3.93
N LEU A 139 -1.16 18.66 -2.77
CA LEU A 139 -0.20 17.60 -2.48
C LEU A 139 -0.33 16.42 -3.45
N ALA A 140 -1.56 16.00 -3.76
CA ALA A 140 -1.81 14.93 -4.73
C ALA A 140 -1.30 15.31 -6.13
N ALA A 141 -1.53 16.54 -6.59
CA ALA A 141 -1.01 17.06 -7.85
C ALA A 141 0.53 17.08 -7.87
N ALA A 142 1.16 17.53 -6.78
CA ALA A 142 2.62 17.54 -6.65
C ALA A 142 3.21 16.11 -6.69
N LEU A 143 2.56 15.15 -6.02
CA LEU A 143 2.96 13.75 -6.06
C LEU A 143 2.83 13.15 -7.47
N ALA A 144 1.78 13.50 -8.21
CA ALA A 144 1.56 13.02 -9.57
C ALA A 144 2.65 13.47 -10.56
N GLN A 145 3.27 14.63 -10.32
CA GLN A 145 4.35 15.16 -11.15
C GLN A 145 5.73 14.55 -10.84
N LEU A 146 5.87 13.83 -9.73
CA LEU A 146 7.12 13.16 -9.41
C LEU A 146 7.45 12.06 -10.43
N GLN A 147 8.74 11.84 -10.65
CA GLN A 147 9.17 10.66 -11.38
C GLN A 147 8.71 9.38 -10.65
N PRO A 148 8.37 8.28 -11.35
CA PRO A 148 7.81 7.07 -10.75
C PRO A 148 8.60 6.54 -9.54
N ARG A 149 9.94 6.54 -9.62
CA ARG A 149 10.79 6.11 -8.50
C ARG A 149 10.74 7.05 -7.30
N GLN A 150 10.65 8.35 -7.53
CA GLN A 150 10.51 9.34 -6.47
C GLN A 150 9.15 9.21 -5.77
N ARG A 151 8.09 9.08 -6.55
CA ARG A 151 6.73 8.84 -6.05
C ARG A 151 6.69 7.58 -5.20
N ALA A 152 7.28 6.47 -5.69
CA ALA A 152 7.37 5.22 -4.94
C ALA A 152 8.12 5.38 -3.61
N ALA A 153 9.24 6.11 -3.57
CA ALA A 153 9.99 6.34 -2.33
C ALA A 153 9.16 7.09 -1.29
N VAL A 154 8.42 8.13 -1.72
CA VAL A 154 7.52 8.91 -0.84
C VAL A 154 6.36 8.03 -0.36
N THR A 155 5.72 7.30 -1.27
CA THR A 155 4.58 6.43 -0.93
C THR A 155 4.98 5.36 0.08
N LEU A 156 6.06 4.62 -0.17
CA LEU A 156 6.52 3.54 0.71
C LEU A 156 6.92 4.04 2.10
N PHE A 157 7.54 5.22 2.17
CA PHE A 157 8.06 5.74 3.44
C PHE A 157 7.00 6.45 4.27
N TYR A 158 6.15 7.32 3.64
CA TYR A 158 5.20 8.16 4.38
C TYR A 158 3.79 7.62 4.44
N TYR A 159 3.34 6.86 3.43
CA TYR A 159 1.98 6.33 3.41
C TYR A 159 1.91 4.87 3.85
N GLU A 160 2.92 4.07 3.50
CA GLU A 160 2.99 2.67 3.91
C GLU A 160 3.85 2.48 5.17
N GLU A 161 4.42 3.56 5.71
CA GLU A 161 5.19 3.60 6.96
C GLU A 161 6.33 2.56 7.03
N LEU A 162 6.89 2.22 5.87
CA LEU A 162 8.03 1.29 5.84
C LEU A 162 9.27 1.94 6.45
N SER A 163 10.07 1.12 7.12
CA SER A 163 11.41 1.55 7.52
C SER A 163 12.27 1.92 6.29
N GLY A 164 13.25 2.81 6.47
CA GLY A 164 14.16 3.16 5.37
C GLY A 164 14.83 1.95 4.72
N PRO A 165 15.34 0.96 5.48
CA PRO A 165 15.85 -0.30 4.92
C PRO A 165 14.82 -1.09 4.12
N ASP A 166 13.58 -1.23 4.61
CA ASP A 166 12.52 -1.95 3.92
C ASP A 166 12.12 -1.26 2.62
N ALA A 167 11.92 0.07 2.66
CA ALA A 167 11.60 0.85 1.46
C ALA A 167 12.74 0.80 0.42
N ALA A 168 13.99 0.85 0.86
CA ALA A 168 15.15 0.67 -0.01
C ALA A 168 15.16 -0.71 -0.67
N ALA A 169 14.85 -1.77 0.10
CA ALA A 169 14.75 -3.15 -0.40
C ALA A 169 13.65 -3.29 -1.47
N VAL A 170 12.46 -2.73 -1.24
CA VAL A 170 11.36 -2.71 -2.24
C VAL A 170 11.81 -2.07 -3.55
N LEU A 171 12.54 -0.94 -3.47
CA LEU A 171 13.01 -0.20 -4.65
C LEU A 171 14.28 -0.81 -5.29
N GLY A 172 14.88 -1.83 -4.68
CA GLY A 172 16.14 -2.41 -5.13
C GLY A 172 17.32 -1.42 -5.02
N LEU A 173 17.34 -0.58 -3.98
CA LEU A 173 18.35 0.46 -3.76
C LEU A 173 19.17 0.17 -2.51
N SER A 174 20.40 0.72 -2.47
CA SER A 174 21.12 0.84 -1.21
C SER A 174 20.40 1.86 -0.30
N LEU A 175 20.55 1.72 1.02
CA LEU A 175 19.94 2.66 1.98
C LEU A 175 20.36 4.11 1.71
N ARG A 176 21.64 4.34 1.37
CA ARG A 176 22.15 5.68 1.00
C ARG A 176 21.47 6.23 -0.26
N ALA A 177 21.30 5.39 -1.29
CA ALA A 177 20.64 5.79 -2.53
C ALA A 177 19.16 6.11 -2.30
N PHE A 178 18.48 5.34 -1.43
CA PHE A 178 17.10 5.59 -1.02
C PHE A 178 16.96 6.97 -0.34
N TRP A 179 17.80 7.29 0.65
CA TRP A 179 17.73 8.60 1.32
C TRP A 179 18.00 9.75 0.37
N SER A 180 18.95 9.59 -0.57
CA SER A 180 19.21 10.60 -1.60
C SER A 180 18.01 10.77 -2.56
N LEU A 181 17.33 9.69 -2.91
CA LEU A 181 16.12 9.72 -3.74
C LEU A 181 14.97 10.41 -3.02
N LEU A 182 14.73 10.06 -1.75
CA LEU A 182 13.67 10.64 -0.92
C LEU A 182 13.90 12.13 -0.69
N HIS A 183 15.15 12.54 -0.47
CA HIS A 183 15.50 13.96 -0.32
C HIS A 183 15.17 14.75 -1.60
N ARG A 184 15.54 14.25 -2.78
CA ARG A 184 15.20 14.90 -4.06
C ARG A 184 13.69 14.95 -4.30
N ALA A 185 12.96 13.89 -3.94
CA ALA A 185 11.50 13.88 -4.04
C ALA A 185 10.87 14.98 -3.17
N ARG A 186 11.33 15.15 -1.92
CA ARG A 186 10.85 16.23 -1.03
C ARG A 186 11.11 17.61 -1.62
N GLN A 187 12.31 17.85 -2.15
CA GLN A 187 12.65 19.14 -2.79
C GLN A 187 11.73 19.43 -3.98
N SER A 188 11.46 18.41 -4.83
CA SER A 188 10.54 18.57 -5.96
C SER A 188 9.11 18.92 -5.49
N ILE A 189 8.59 18.25 -4.46
CA ILE A 189 7.27 18.56 -3.89
C ILE A 189 7.25 20.00 -3.35
N GLN A 190 8.26 20.39 -2.58
CA GLN A 190 8.32 21.72 -1.99
C GLN A 190 8.35 22.82 -3.06
N GLN A 191 9.12 22.64 -4.13
CA GLN A 191 9.19 23.58 -5.25
C GLN A 191 7.82 23.73 -5.94
N GLN A 192 7.11 22.61 -6.18
CA GLN A 192 5.81 22.65 -6.84
C GLN A 192 4.74 23.33 -5.98
N ILE A 193 4.67 23.03 -4.67
CA ILE A 193 3.72 23.67 -3.76
C ILE A 193 4.03 25.17 -3.64
N SER A 194 5.32 25.57 -3.60
CA SER A 194 5.71 26.97 -3.51
C SER A 194 5.40 27.76 -4.79
N SER A 195 5.46 27.14 -5.96
CA SER A 195 5.12 27.77 -7.25
C SER A 195 3.62 27.93 -7.44
N ASP A 196 2.80 27.05 -6.85
CA ASP A 196 1.33 27.10 -6.93
C ASP A 196 0.69 28.05 -5.91
N THR A 197 1.47 28.63 -4.97
CA THR A 197 0.96 29.65 -4.06
C THR A 197 0.95 31.00 -4.80
N PRO A 198 -0.22 31.52 -5.24
CA PRO A 198 -0.25 32.84 -5.87
C PRO A 198 0.25 33.85 -4.84
N SER A 199 1.21 34.70 -5.27
CA SER A 199 1.80 35.77 -4.47
C SER A 199 0.70 36.73 -3.97
N LEU A 200 0.15 36.45 -2.80
CA LEU A 200 -0.74 37.37 -2.06
C LEU A 200 0.02 38.65 -1.63
N ALA A 201 1.33 38.76 -1.95
CA ALA A 201 2.15 39.90 -1.62
C ALA A 201 2.01 41.09 -2.60
N LYS A 202 1.22 41.00 -3.67
CA LYS A 202 1.04 42.11 -4.64
C LYS A 202 -0.31 42.84 -4.57
N ALA A 203 -1.16 42.55 -3.59
CA ALA A 203 -2.47 43.19 -3.46
C ALA A 203 -2.51 44.31 -2.40
N ASN A 204 -1.39 44.69 -1.80
CA ASN A 204 -1.31 45.78 -0.83
C ASN A 204 -0.13 46.72 -1.15
N ALA A 205 -0.09 47.26 -2.35
CA ALA A 205 0.74 48.41 -2.69
C ALA A 205 -0.07 49.43 -3.49
#